data_24d0a73211702928a21d07fcbfef817d
#
_entry.id   24d0a73211702928a21d07fcbfef817d
#
_cell.length_a   1.000
_cell.length_b   1.000
_cell.length_c   1.000
_cell.angle_alpha   90.00
_cell.angle_beta   90.00
_cell.angle_gamma   90.00
#
_symmetry.space_group_name_H-M   'P 1'
#
loop_
_entity.id
_entity.type
_entity.pdbx_description
1 polymer ?
#
loop_
_entity_poly.entity_id
_entity_poly.type
_entity_poly.pdbx_seq_one_letter_code
_entity_poly.pdbx_strand_id
1 'polypeptide(L)'
;MEPLLGGRLSKVHDHIVARFKQREPDRSVASWAFRFAGTFPNILTVLSGMTYMEHLQDNLRTFSPLVPCTEEEFTLLEDTAQRMLQYPTVPCNDCKYCMPCPYGLDI
;
A
#
# COMPACT_ATOMS: atom_id res chain seq x y z
N MET A 1 -4.94 -5.23 -10.77
CA MET A 1 -5.91 -5.21 -9.67
C MET A 1 -5.16 -5.44 -8.35
N GLU A 2 -5.75 -5.06 -7.22
CA GLU A 2 -5.20 -5.27 -5.87
C GLU A 2 -3.85 -4.58 -5.62
N PRO A 3 -3.63 -3.33 -6.04
CA PRO A 3 -2.33 -2.67 -5.86
C PRO A 3 -1.96 -2.45 -4.38
N LEU A 4 -2.93 -2.50 -3.48
CA LEU A 4 -2.72 -2.36 -2.03
C LEU A 4 -2.89 -3.69 -1.27
N LEU A 5 -2.93 -4.83 -1.96
CA LEU A 5 -3.12 -6.16 -1.34
C LEU A 5 -4.33 -6.19 -0.40
N GLY A 6 -5.51 -5.83 -0.90
CA GLY A 6 -6.73 -5.78 -0.10
C GLY A 6 -6.70 -4.72 1.01
N GLY A 7 -5.96 -3.65 0.82
CA GLY A 7 -5.80 -2.57 1.78
C GLY A 7 -4.65 -2.74 2.79
N ARG A 8 -3.95 -3.87 2.77
CA ARG A 8 -2.84 -4.13 3.71
C ARG A 8 -1.70 -3.12 3.59
N LEU A 9 -1.43 -2.63 2.36
CA LEU A 9 -0.37 -1.65 2.11
C LEU A 9 -0.80 -0.21 2.38
N SER A 10 -2.05 0.03 2.75
CA SER A 10 -2.51 1.36 3.19
C SER A 10 -2.37 1.57 4.70
N LYS A 11 -2.24 0.48 5.47
CA LYS A 11 -2.08 0.50 6.93
C LYS A 11 -0.91 -0.41 7.30
N VAL A 12 0.25 0.18 7.46
CA VAL A 12 1.47 -0.53 7.84
C VAL A 12 1.94 -0.04 9.21
N HIS A 13 2.90 -0.75 9.81
CA HIS A 13 3.46 -0.35 11.10
C HIS A 13 4.07 1.05 11.08
N ASP A 14 4.02 1.74 12.21
CA ASP A 14 4.49 3.13 12.33
C ASP A 14 5.95 3.30 11.92
N HIS A 15 6.81 2.33 12.20
CA HIS A 15 8.23 2.40 11.79
C HIS A 15 8.39 2.31 10.26
N ILE A 16 7.50 1.63 9.55
CA ILE A 16 7.47 1.60 8.08
C ILE A 16 6.95 2.94 7.56
N VAL A 17 5.89 3.48 8.16
CA VAL A 17 5.38 4.82 7.82
C VAL A 17 6.48 5.86 7.98
N ALA A 18 7.24 5.81 9.08
CA ALA A 18 8.33 6.75 9.33
C ALA A 18 9.39 6.71 8.23
N ARG A 19 9.75 5.54 7.72
CA ARG A 19 10.70 5.40 6.61
C ARG A 19 10.24 6.14 5.36
N PHE A 20 8.97 5.97 4.98
CA PHE A 20 8.41 6.67 3.82
C PHE A 20 8.31 8.17 4.06
N LYS A 21 7.93 8.59 5.26
CA LYS A 21 7.82 10.02 5.62
C LYS A 21 9.17 10.72 5.64
N GLN A 22 10.26 10.02 5.95
CA GLN A 22 11.61 10.58 5.84
C GLN A 22 11.99 10.91 4.40
N ARG A 23 11.52 10.09 3.45
CA ARG A 23 11.80 10.31 2.02
C ARG A 23 10.88 11.37 1.42
N GLU A 24 9.58 11.24 1.65
CA GLU A 24 8.54 12.11 1.08
C GLU A 24 7.46 12.36 2.13
N PRO A 25 7.61 13.39 2.99
CA PRO A 25 6.67 13.61 4.09
C PRO A 25 5.25 13.95 3.65
N ASP A 26 5.07 14.51 2.43
CA ASP A 26 3.77 14.93 1.92
C ASP A 26 3.01 13.81 1.19
N ARG A 27 3.63 12.64 1.01
CA ARG A 27 3.01 11.51 0.31
C ARG A 27 2.47 10.48 1.30
N SER A 28 1.28 9.95 0.99
CA SER A 28 0.70 8.85 1.76
C SER A 28 1.47 7.54 1.51
N VAL A 29 1.35 6.59 2.43
CA VAL A 29 1.94 5.25 2.25
C VAL A 29 1.32 4.55 1.05
N ALA A 30 0.00 4.69 0.84
CA ALA A 30 -0.69 4.12 -0.32
C ALA A 30 -0.13 4.65 -1.65
N SER A 31 0.27 5.92 -1.70
CA SER A 31 0.83 6.51 -2.92
C SER A 31 2.10 5.81 -3.39
N TRP A 32 2.91 5.28 -2.49
CA TRP A 32 4.11 4.52 -2.83
C TRP A 32 3.78 3.23 -3.58
N ALA A 33 2.76 2.49 -3.14
CA ALA A 33 2.32 1.28 -3.82
C ALA A 33 1.75 1.61 -5.21
N PHE A 34 0.98 2.67 -5.35
CA PHE A 34 0.45 3.11 -6.64
C PHE A 34 1.55 3.58 -7.59
N ARG A 35 2.53 4.33 -7.10
CA ARG A 35 3.67 4.77 -7.89
C ARG A 35 4.49 3.58 -8.37
N PHE A 36 4.74 2.61 -7.49
CA PHE A 36 5.42 1.38 -7.85
C PHE A 36 4.71 0.67 -9.01
N ALA A 37 3.41 0.42 -8.87
CA ALA A 37 2.62 -0.25 -9.89
C ALA A 37 2.59 0.53 -11.21
N GLY A 38 2.44 1.86 -11.14
CA GLY A 38 2.35 2.72 -12.32
C GLY A 38 3.68 3.00 -13.01
N THR A 39 4.82 2.67 -12.39
CA THR A 39 6.14 2.92 -12.97
C THR A 39 6.45 2.01 -14.17
N PHE A 40 5.88 0.80 -14.18
CA PHE A 40 6.16 -0.17 -15.25
C PHE A 40 5.48 0.26 -16.56
N PRO A 41 6.25 0.33 -17.68
CA PRO A 41 5.72 0.88 -18.93
C PRO A 41 4.61 0.05 -19.57
N ASN A 42 4.49 -1.24 -19.20
CA ASN A 42 3.47 -2.14 -19.72
C ASN A 42 2.14 -2.05 -18.96
N ILE A 43 2.07 -1.26 -17.90
CA ILE A 43 0.84 -1.05 -17.13
C ILE A 43 0.02 0.05 -17.79
N LEU A 44 -1.15 -0.31 -18.29
CA LEU A 44 -2.09 0.62 -18.89
C LEU A 44 -2.86 1.44 -17.85
N THR A 45 -3.32 0.77 -16.80
CA THR A 45 -4.11 1.40 -15.74
C THR A 45 -3.99 0.62 -14.45
N VAL A 46 -4.20 1.32 -13.32
CA VAL A 46 -4.21 0.73 -11.98
C VAL A 46 -5.60 0.92 -11.39
N LEU A 47 -6.25 -0.18 -11.01
CA LEU A 47 -7.59 -0.15 -10.44
C LEU A 47 -7.51 0.04 -8.93
N SER A 48 -8.29 0.98 -8.42
CA SER A 48 -8.35 1.29 -6.99
C SER A 48 -9.79 1.24 -6.49
N GLY A 49 -10.02 0.51 -5.40
CA GLY A 49 -11.30 0.50 -4.68
C GLY A 49 -11.32 1.63 -3.64
N MET A 50 -11.97 2.73 -3.99
CA MET A 50 -12.05 3.92 -3.14
C MET A 50 -13.44 4.03 -2.52
N THR A 51 -13.50 4.23 -1.21
CA THR A 51 -14.76 4.43 -0.48
C THR A 51 -14.89 5.85 0.07
N TYR A 52 -13.76 6.48 0.41
CA TYR A 52 -13.74 7.82 1.02
C TYR A 52 -13.21 8.86 0.05
N MET A 53 -13.72 10.10 0.19
CA MET A 53 -13.30 11.22 -0.66
C MET A 53 -11.80 11.52 -0.52
N GLU A 54 -11.24 11.40 0.67
CA GLU A 54 -9.81 11.59 0.88
C GLU A 54 -8.94 10.59 0.11
N HIS A 55 -9.42 9.35 -0.07
CA HIS A 55 -8.72 8.35 -0.90
C HIS A 55 -8.73 8.76 -2.37
N LEU A 56 -9.86 9.25 -2.86
CA LEU A 56 -9.96 9.77 -4.23
C LEU A 56 -9.01 10.94 -4.45
N GLN A 57 -9.00 11.90 -3.54
CA GLN A 57 -8.15 13.07 -3.63
C GLN A 57 -6.65 12.70 -3.61
N ASP A 58 -6.26 11.78 -2.74
CA ASP A 58 -4.89 11.28 -2.65
C ASP A 58 -4.46 10.56 -3.93
N ASN A 59 -5.33 9.70 -4.45
CA ASN A 59 -5.06 8.96 -5.69
C ASN A 59 -4.98 9.89 -6.91
N LEU A 60 -5.84 10.88 -7.01
CA LEU A 60 -5.75 11.91 -8.06
C LEU A 60 -4.42 12.66 -7.97
N ARG A 61 -4.00 13.05 -6.78
CA ARG A 61 -2.71 13.70 -6.56
C ARG A 61 -1.55 12.81 -7.01
N THR A 62 -1.63 11.51 -6.75
CA THR A 62 -0.59 10.54 -7.12
C THR A 62 -0.48 10.36 -8.63
N PHE A 63 -1.61 10.34 -9.34
CA PHE A 63 -1.66 10.05 -10.77
C PHE A 63 -1.76 11.29 -11.69
N SER A 64 -1.77 12.50 -11.15
CA SER A 64 -1.97 13.73 -11.93
C SER A 64 -0.86 14.77 -11.74
N PRO A 65 0.33 14.61 -12.34
CA PRO A 65 0.84 13.47 -13.12
C PRO A 65 1.46 12.39 -12.22
N LEU A 66 1.54 11.17 -12.74
CA LEU A 66 2.31 10.12 -12.09
C LEU A 66 3.80 10.44 -12.16
N VAL A 67 4.48 10.44 -11.02
CA VAL A 67 5.93 10.52 -10.93
C VAL A 67 6.47 9.10 -10.75
N PRO A 68 7.16 8.54 -11.76
CA PRO A 68 7.71 7.19 -11.64
C PRO A 68 8.71 7.07 -10.49
N CYS A 69 8.79 5.87 -9.89
CA CYS A 69 9.80 5.61 -8.87
C CYS A 69 11.20 5.60 -9.47
N THR A 70 12.15 6.22 -8.78
CA THR A 70 13.57 6.17 -9.13
C THR A 70 14.19 4.85 -8.66
N GLU A 71 15.42 4.55 -9.10
CA GLU A 71 16.14 3.36 -8.64
C GLU A 71 16.35 3.35 -7.13
N GLU A 72 16.66 4.52 -6.54
CA GLU A 72 16.76 4.65 -5.09
C GLU A 72 15.44 4.32 -4.38
N GLU A 73 14.34 4.78 -4.96
CA GLU A 73 13.01 4.50 -4.44
C GLU A 73 12.64 3.02 -4.58
N PHE A 74 13.00 2.36 -5.67
CA PHE A 74 12.86 0.91 -5.80
C PHE A 74 13.66 0.16 -4.73
N THR A 75 14.90 0.58 -4.45
CA THR A 75 15.72 0.00 -3.39
C THR A 75 15.06 0.18 -2.02
N LEU A 76 14.51 1.36 -1.76
CA LEU A 76 13.76 1.63 -0.53
C LEU A 76 12.54 0.73 -0.40
N LEU A 77 11.78 0.54 -1.47
CA LEU A 77 10.59 -0.31 -1.48
C LEU A 77 10.96 -1.77 -1.25
N GLU A 78 12.01 -2.26 -1.90
CA GLU A 78 12.48 -3.63 -1.72
C GLU A 78 12.96 -3.89 -0.29
N ASP A 79 13.76 -3.01 0.27
CA ASP A 79 14.23 -3.10 1.67
C ASP A 79 13.04 -3.06 2.64
N THR A 80 12.07 -2.19 2.39
CA THR A 80 10.85 -2.10 3.20
C THR A 80 10.03 -3.38 3.12
N ALA A 81 9.88 -3.97 1.93
CA ALA A 81 9.18 -5.23 1.76
C ALA A 81 9.87 -6.37 2.53
N GLN A 82 11.19 -6.44 2.49
CA GLN A 82 11.96 -7.43 3.26
C GLN A 82 11.72 -7.26 4.76
N ARG A 83 11.68 -6.04 5.26
CA ARG A 83 11.39 -5.77 6.67
C ARG A 83 9.98 -6.20 7.05
N MET A 84 9.00 -5.97 6.18
CA MET A 84 7.61 -6.40 6.41
C MET A 84 7.50 -7.93 6.47
N LEU A 85 8.29 -8.65 5.67
CA LEU A 85 8.30 -10.12 5.65
C LEU A 85 9.00 -10.75 6.86
N GLN A 86 9.75 -9.98 7.66
CA GLN A 86 10.40 -10.49 8.87
C GLN A 86 9.42 -10.84 9.99
N TYR A 87 8.19 -10.32 9.93
CA TYR A 87 7.19 -10.58 10.95
C TYR A 87 6.35 -11.79 10.55
N PRO A 88 6.34 -12.87 11.35
CA PRO A 88 5.48 -14.02 11.08
C PRO A 88 4.03 -13.65 11.35
N THR A 89 3.27 -13.45 10.30
CA THR A 89 1.85 -13.11 10.40
C THR A 89 1.03 -14.03 9.51
N VAL A 90 -0.19 -14.33 9.97
CA VAL A 90 -1.18 -14.97 9.10
C VAL A 90 -1.70 -13.90 8.13
N PRO A 91 -1.69 -14.14 6.82
CA PRO A 91 -2.23 -13.17 5.87
C PRO A 91 -3.70 -12.88 6.15
N CYS A 92 -3.99 -11.65 6.56
CA CYS A 92 -5.34 -11.21 6.88
C CYS A 92 -5.49 -9.74 6.50
N ASN A 93 -6.57 -9.42 5.77
CA ASN A 93 -6.91 -8.04 5.40
C ASN A 93 -8.11 -7.49 6.18
N ASP A 94 -8.52 -8.20 7.23
CA ASP A 94 -9.62 -7.80 8.12
C ASP A 94 -10.98 -7.64 7.39
N CYS A 95 -11.21 -8.40 6.34
CA CYS A 95 -12.47 -8.34 5.58
C CYS A 95 -13.68 -8.91 6.34
N LYS A 96 -13.45 -9.62 7.45
CA LYS A 96 -14.49 -10.20 8.32
C LYS A 96 -15.35 -11.29 7.67
N TYR A 97 -14.99 -11.81 6.49
CA TYR A 97 -15.77 -12.88 5.84
C TYR A 97 -15.78 -14.19 6.64
N CYS A 98 -14.77 -14.41 7.48
CA CYS A 98 -14.69 -15.56 8.38
C CYS A 98 -15.47 -15.36 9.70
N MET A 99 -16.15 -14.22 9.87
CA MET A 99 -16.86 -13.91 11.11
C MET A 99 -18.38 -14.00 10.91
N PRO A 100 -19.14 -14.45 11.91
CA PRO A 100 -18.66 -14.97 13.20
C PRO A 100 -17.97 -16.32 13.06
N CYS A 101 -16.88 -16.50 13.78
CA CYS A 101 -16.13 -17.76 13.73
C CYS A 101 -16.88 -18.89 14.45
N PRO A 102 -17.14 -20.05 13.79
CA PRO A 102 -17.86 -21.15 14.43
C PRO A 102 -17.07 -21.77 15.61
N TYR A 103 -15.77 -21.49 15.70
CA TYR A 103 -14.91 -21.99 16.78
C TYR A 103 -14.66 -20.94 17.87
N GLY A 104 -15.31 -19.77 17.78
CA GLY A 104 -15.22 -18.74 18.82
C GLY A 104 -13.96 -17.89 18.77
N LEU A 105 -13.24 -17.86 17.66
CA LEU A 105 -12.08 -16.97 17.49
C LEU A 105 -12.56 -15.55 17.23
N ASP A 106 -11.93 -14.60 17.90
CA ASP A 106 -12.13 -13.17 17.68
C ASP A 106 -10.94 -12.61 16.91
N ILE A 107 -11.23 -11.99 15.79
CA ILE A 107 -10.20 -11.42 14.89
C ILE A 107 -10.40 -9.92 14.78
#